data_061226e4f6add4c0e1b0ce1cc3d193a3
#
_entry.id   061226e4f6add4c0e1b0ce1cc3d193a3
#
_cell.length_a   1.000
_cell.length_b   1.000
_cell.length_c   1.000
_cell.angle_alpha   90.00
_cell.angle_beta   90.00
_cell.angle_gamma   90.00
#
_symmetry.space_group_name_H-M   'P 1'
#
loop_
_entity.id
_entity.type
_entity.pdbx_description
1 polymer ?
#
loop_
_entity_poly.entity_id
_entity_poly.type
_entity_poly.pdbx_seq_one_letter_code
_entity_poly.pdbx_strand_id
1 'polypeptide(L)'
;MKSYKKRIADDILKRKLEGKGAVLIEGPKWCGKTTTAEQVAGSILYMDDPQRKDQNIKMSEINPKRLLTGDTPRLIDEWQLAPKLWDAVRFEVDHRGKMGQFILTGSAVPVDTREITHSGTGRFTWLTMRPMSLFESGESSGDVSLKELFDGLLDIDGASDIDLDRLAFLTCRGGWPQAIDMRDEIALDQAIDYYDAVVQSDINRADNVQKNPERVKRLMRSYARNQGSQVPQTVLAQDIAVNDDKPLSEETIASYLNALRKIFVIEDMPAWNPNLRSKTAIRSADTRYYIDPSIATAALGIGSADLINDLKTFGFLFETLCVRDLRVYADSLGGEVYHYRDKDGQECDAVIHLRNGRYGLIEIKLGGDTLIEEGANSLKAMLSKIDTDKMNLPAFLMVLTGTGDYAYRRKDGVLVVPIGCLRN
;
A
#
# COMPACT_ATOMS: atom_id res chain seq x y z
N MET A 1 7.90 6.36 26.44
CA MET A 1 7.08 6.17 25.22
C MET A 1 7.97 6.50 24.02
N LYS A 2 7.96 5.67 22.97
CA LYS A 2 8.63 6.06 21.69
C LYS A 2 7.95 7.33 21.17
N SER A 3 8.72 8.29 20.63
CA SER A 3 8.16 9.48 20.01
C SER A 3 7.37 9.07 18.74
N TYR A 4 6.21 9.67 18.52
CA TYR A 4 5.46 9.48 17.29
C TYR A 4 6.29 9.94 16.07
N LYS A 5 6.39 9.08 15.05
CA LYS A 5 6.98 9.46 13.77
C LYS A 5 5.88 9.99 12.85
N LYS A 6 6.04 11.24 12.40
CA LYS A 6 5.06 11.86 11.50
C LYS A 6 4.86 11.02 10.24
N ARG A 7 3.59 10.84 9.86
CA ARG A 7 3.20 10.11 8.66
C ARG A 7 2.72 11.09 7.58
N ILE A 8 2.93 10.73 6.34
CA ILE A 8 2.30 11.42 5.20
C ILE A 8 0.79 11.38 5.33
N ALA A 9 0.26 10.29 5.85
CA ALA A 9 -1.16 10.11 6.15
C ALA A 9 -1.74 11.17 7.11
N ASP A 10 -0.94 11.79 8.00
CA ASP A 10 -1.41 12.81 8.96
C ASP A 10 -2.00 14.03 8.25
N ASP A 11 -1.30 14.52 7.23
CA ASP A 11 -1.74 15.69 6.48
C ASP A 11 -2.92 15.36 5.56
N ILE A 12 -2.97 14.12 5.03
CA ILE A 12 -4.12 13.62 4.27
C ILE A 12 -5.35 13.51 5.18
N LEU A 13 -5.20 12.97 6.38
CA LEU A 13 -6.28 12.81 7.36
C LEU A 13 -6.89 14.17 7.73
N LYS A 14 -6.05 15.16 8.06
CA LYS A 14 -6.50 16.52 8.36
C LYS A 14 -7.32 17.12 7.22
N ARG A 15 -6.79 17.06 5.98
CA ARG A 15 -7.51 17.55 4.80
C ARG A 15 -8.84 16.83 4.56
N LYS A 16 -8.90 15.51 4.82
CA LYS A 16 -10.15 14.73 4.67
C LYS A 16 -11.18 15.10 5.74
N LEU A 17 -10.77 15.37 6.97
CA LEU A 17 -11.64 15.83 8.07
C LEU A 17 -12.22 17.21 7.80
N GLU A 18 -11.51 18.10 7.10
CA GLU A 18 -12.04 19.40 6.67
C GLU A 18 -13.17 19.27 5.65
N GLY A 19 -13.13 18.22 4.82
CA GLY A 19 -14.07 18.03 3.71
C GLY A 19 -15.22 17.05 3.96
N LYS A 20 -15.17 16.25 5.04
CA LYS A 20 -16.14 15.19 5.32
C LYS A 20 -16.45 15.07 6.81
N GLY A 21 -17.66 14.59 7.11
CA GLY A 21 -18.10 14.38 8.48
C GLY A 21 -17.40 13.21 9.17
N ALA A 22 -17.02 12.18 8.41
CA ALA A 22 -16.31 11.01 8.92
C ALA A 22 -15.20 10.56 7.97
N VAL A 23 -14.10 10.08 8.54
CA VAL A 23 -12.97 9.46 7.80
C VAL A 23 -12.79 8.03 8.29
N LEU A 24 -12.81 7.06 7.36
CA LEU A 24 -12.42 5.68 7.63
C LEU A 24 -10.96 5.50 7.26
N ILE A 25 -10.14 5.13 8.24
CA ILE A 25 -8.74 4.73 8.04
C ILE A 25 -8.66 3.22 8.00
N GLU A 26 -8.29 2.69 6.85
CA GLU A 26 -8.14 1.25 6.62
C GLU A 26 -6.69 0.90 6.22
N GLY A 27 -6.31 -0.37 6.32
CA GLY A 27 -4.97 -0.84 6.00
C GLY A 27 -4.56 -2.03 6.87
N PRO A 28 -3.38 -2.62 6.63
CA PRO A 28 -2.92 -3.81 7.34
C PRO A 28 -2.80 -3.56 8.85
N LYS A 29 -2.85 -4.62 9.63
CA LYS A 29 -2.50 -4.53 11.06
C LYS A 29 -1.09 -3.98 11.20
N TRP A 30 -0.83 -3.30 12.33
CA TRP A 30 0.47 -2.76 12.72
C TRP A 30 1.05 -1.64 11.84
N CYS A 31 0.33 -1.16 10.80
CA CYS A 31 0.80 -0.03 10.00
C CYS A 31 0.65 1.35 10.67
N GLY A 32 0.02 1.42 11.87
CA GLY A 32 -0.04 2.63 12.70
C GLY A 32 -1.35 3.42 12.61
N LYS A 33 -2.45 2.85 12.10
CA LYS A 33 -3.76 3.53 11.93
C LYS A 33 -4.26 4.23 13.20
N THR A 34 -4.36 3.46 14.28
CA THR A 34 -4.84 3.95 15.59
C THR A 34 -3.95 5.09 16.09
N THR A 35 -2.63 4.89 16.07
CA THR A 35 -1.67 5.90 16.54
C THR A 35 -1.74 7.19 15.72
N THR A 36 -1.91 7.11 14.40
CA THR A 36 -2.13 8.28 13.53
C THR A 36 -3.44 8.99 13.86
N ALA A 37 -4.52 8.23 14.04
CA ALA A 37 -5.83 8.81 14.40
C ALA A 37 -5.81 9.50 15.76
N GLU A 38 -5.10 8.94 16.74
CA GLU A 38 -4.93 9.50 18.08
C GLU A 38 -4.27 10.89 18.09
N GLN A 39 -3.43 11.22 17.07
CA GLN A 39 -2.75 12.51 17.01
C GLN A 39 -3.73 13.69 16.79
N VAL A 40 -4.93 13.42 16.27
CA VAL A 40 -5.92 14.45 15.95
C VAL A 40 -7.27 14.23 16.64
N ALA A 41 -7.47 13.09 17.30
CA ALA A 41 -8.71 12.77 17.99
C ALA A 41 -8.94 13.64 19.22
N GLY A 42 -10.13 14.25 19.34
CA GLY A 42 -10.57 14.96 20.54
C GLY A 42 -11.03 14.00 21.65
N SER A 43 -11.55 12.82 21.27
CA SER A 43 -11.93 11.75 22.19
C SER A 43 -11.83 10.39 21.50
N ILE A 44 -11.66 9.31 22.29
CA ILE A 44 -11.39 7.98 21.77
C ILE A 44 -12.36 6.96 22.37
N LEU A 45 -12.82 6.04 21.54
CA LEU A 45 -13.54 4.83 21.89
C LEU A 45 -12.81 3.62 21.31
N TYR A 46 -12.21 2.81 22.17
CA TYR A 46 -11.64 1.51 21.79
C TYR A 46 -12.74 0.45 21.89
N MET A 47 -13.15 -0.10 20.75
CA MET A 47 -14.20 -1.13 20.71
C MET A 47 -13.71 -2.48 21.21
N ASP A 48 -12.40 -2.72 21.17
CA ASP A 48 -11.73 -3.96 21.59
C ASP A 48 -11.19 -3.91 23.04
N ASP A 49 -11.41 -2.81 23.79
CA ASP A 49 -11.02 -2.70 25.21
C ASP A 49 -11.53 -3.93 25.99
N PRO A 50 -10.66 -4.81 26.51
CA PRO A 50 -11.08 -6.05 27.15
C PRO A 50 -12.08 -5.87 28.30
N GLN A 51 -12.04 -4.72 28.98
CA GLN A 51 -12.94 -4.44 30.11
C GLN A 51 -14.33 -3.96 29.64
N ARG A 52 -14.46 -3.44 28.42
CA ARG A 52 -15.68 -2.80 27.91
C ARG A 52 -16.20 -3.37 26.60
N LYS A 53 -15.47 -4.26 25.96
CA LYS A 53 -15.81 -4.81 24.66
C LYS A 53 -17.25 -5.28 24.55
N ASP A 54 -17.67 -6.19 25.43
CA ASP A 54 -19.02 -6.75 25.39
C ASP A 54 -20.08 -5.70 25.70
N GLN A 55 -19.77 -4.76 26.60
CA GLN A 55 -20.65 -3.63 26.90
C GLN A 55 -20.79 -2.70 25.71
N ASN A 56 -19.67 -2.39 25.02
CA ASN A 56 -19.67 -1.53 23.85
C ASN A 56 -20.46 -2.14 22.70
N ILE A 57 -20.28 -3.46 22.45
CA ILE A 57 -21.05 -4.18 21.42
C ILE A 57 -22.54 -4.13 21.75
N LYS A 58 -22.97 -4.47 22.98
CA LYS A 58 -24.36 -4.35 23.41
C LYS A 58 -24.89 -2.92 23.28
N MET A 59 -24.11 -1.93 23.68
CA MET A 59 -24.51 -0.52 23.61
C MET A 59 -24.70 -0.07 22.16
N SER A 60 -23.90 -0.57 21.22
CA SER A 60 -24.06 -0.29 19.79
C SER A 60 -25.40 -0.78 19.22
N GLU A 61 -25.98 -1.82 19.83
CA GLU A 61 -27.29 -2.33 19.45
C GLU A 61 -28.46 -1.58 20.09
N ILE A 62 -28.33 -1.21 21.36
CA ILE A 62 -29.42 -0.62 22.16
C ILE A 62 -29.47 0.90 21.99
N ASN A 63 -28.32 1.57 22.08
CA ASN A 63 -28.22 3.04 21.98
C ASN A 63 -26.84 3.46 21.43
N PRO A 64 -26.60 3.32 20.13
CA PRO A 64 -25.32 3.67 19.50
C PRO A 64 -24.94 5.12 19.71
N LYS A 65 -25.92 6.05 19.82
CA LYS A 65 -25.68 7.48 20.04
C LYS A 65 -24.82 7.73 21.28
N ARG A 66 -24.97 6.93 22.33
CA ARG A 66 -24.17 7.07 23.57
C ARG A 66 -22.68 6.81 23.32
N LEU A 67 -22.33 5.90 22.41
CA LEU A 67 -20.95 5.62 22.03
C LEU A 67 -20.35 6.75 21.17
N LEU A 68 -21.19 7.50 20.46
CA LEU A 68 -20.80 8.60 19.59
C LEU A 68 -20.69 9.96 20.31
N THR A 69 -20.93 9.98 21.62
CA THR A 69 -20.82 11.20 22.44
C THR A 69 -19.38 11.39 22.89
N GLY A 70 -18.83 12.60 22.72
CA GLY A 70 -17.48 12.98 23.09
C GLY A 70 -16.98 14.16 22.25
N ASP A 71 -15.78 14.65 22.58
CA ASP A 71 -15.12 15.70 21.81
C ASP A 71 -14.75 15.20 20.41
N THR A 72 -14.82 16.08 19.44
CA THR A 72 -14.59 15.76 18.02
C THR A 72 -13.25 16.28 17.52
N PRO A 73 -12.60 15.59 16.57
CA PRO A 73 -12.98 14.32 15.97
C PRO A 73 -13.01 13.17 16.98
N ARG A 74 -14.11 12.40 17.00
CA ARG A 74 -14.17 11.21 17.86
C ARG A 74 -13.64 10.00 17.14
N LEU A 75 -12.57 9.39 17.65
CA LEU A 75 -12.03 8.15 17.16
C LEU A 75 -12.86 6.96 17.67
N ILE A 76 -13.26 6.09 16.75
CA ILE A 76 -13.87 4.78 17.00
C ILE A 76 -12.89 3.73 16.45
N ASP A 77 -12.10 3.16 17.34
CA ASP A 77 -11.07 2.18 16.98
C ASP A 77 -11.68 0.77 16.90
N GLU A 78 -11.25 -0.01 15.91
CA GLU A 78 -11.78 -1.37 15.58
C GLU A 78 -13.32 -1.37 15.38
N TRP A 79 -13.83 -0.36 14.65
CA TRP A 79 -15.28 -0.16 14.43
C TRP A 79 -16.00 -1.38 13.86
N GLN A 80 -15.31 -2.25 13.09
CA GLN A 80 -15.88 -3.44 12.48
C GLN A 80 -16.36 -4.48 13.51
N LEU A 81 -16.01 -4.35 14.79
CA LEU A 81 -16.56 -5.16 15.88
C LEU A 81 -18.04 -4.85 16.15
N ALA A 82 -18.53 -3.69 15.69
CA ALA A 82 -19.92 -3.28 15.81
C ALA A 82 -20.38 -2.54 14.52
N PRO A 83 -20.66 -3.26 13.42
CA PRO A 83 -20.97 -2.68 12.11
C PRO A 83 -22.16 -1.71 12.12
N LYS A 84 -23.10 -1.85 13.03
CA LYS A 84 -24.24 -0.94 13.22
C LYS A 84 -23.82 0.51 13.56
N LEU A 85 -22.61 0.71 14.08
CA LEU A 85 -22.05 2.04 14.31
C LEU A 85 -21.89 2.84 13.02
N TRP A 86 -21.70 2.18 11.87
CA TRP A 86 -21.63 2.85 10.58
C TRP A 86 -22.86 3.71 10.27
N ASP A 87 -24.05 3.12 10.38
CA ASP A 87 -25.30 3.83 10.12
C ASP A 87 -25.56 4.91 11.17
N ALA A 88 -25.18 4.65 12.43
CA ALA A 88 -25.30 5.61 13.51
C ALA A 88 -24.37 6.82 13.29
N VAL A 89 -23.13 6.61 12.89
CA VAL A 89 -22.18 7.68 12.53
C VAL A 89 -22.72 8.51 11.36
N ARG A 90 -23.20 7.84 10.29
CA ARG A 90 -23.81 8.53 9.15
C ARG A 90 -24.96 9.43 9.60
N PHE A 91 -25.86 8.91 10.43
CA PHE A 91 -26.99 9.66 10.96
C PHE A 91 -26.55 10.89 11.79
N GLU A 92 -25.58 10.71 12.69
CA GLU A 92 -25.05 11.81 13.50
C GLU A 92 -24.34 12.87 12.65
N VAL A 93 -23.60 12.49 11.60
CA VAL A 93 -22.97 13.43 10.65
C VAL A 93 -24.04 14.31 9.99
N ASP A 94 -25.14 13.70 9.52
CA ASP A 94 -26.24 14.44 8.88
C ASP A 94 -26.90 15.42 9.87
N HIS A 95 -27.14 14.99 11.11
CA HIS A 95 -27.85 15.81 12.10
C HIS A 95 -26.99 16.90 12.73
N ARG A 96 -25.69 16.66 12.90
CA ARG A 96 -24.77 17.70 13.40
C ARG A 96 -24.43 18.73 12.35
N GLY A 97 -24.47 18.38 11.06
CA GLY A 97 -24.21 19.28 9.94
C GLY A 97 -22.80 19.87 9.93
N LYS A 98 -21.83 19.20 10.57
CA LYS A 98 -20.44 19.66 10.71
C LYS A 98 -19.47 18.64 10.11
N MET A 99 -18.35 19.13 9.57
CA MET A 99 -17.23 18.28 9.11
C MET A 99 -16.35 17.87 10.29
N GLY A 100 -15.48 16.86 10.10
CA GLY A 100 -14.49 16.44 11.08
C GLY A 100 -15.08 15.86 12.37
N GLN A 101 -16.20 15.13 12.28
CA GLN A 101 -16.89 14.64 13.48
C GLN A 101 -16.34 13.31 13.97
N PHE A 102 -15.98 12.41 13.04
CA PHE A 102 -15.59 11.06 13.39
C PHE A 102 -14.37 10.57 12.59
N ILE A 103 -13.57 9.75 13.25
CA ILE A 103 -12.55 8.91 12.63
C ILE A 103 -12.87 7.47 13.00
N LEU A 104 -12.94 6.59 12.03
CA LEU A 104 -13.09 5.16 12.23
C LEU A 104 -11.78 4.47 11.80
N THR A 105 -11.29 3.52 12.59
CA THR A 105 -10.14 2.72 12.21
C THR A 105 -10.52 1.25 12.17
N GLY A 106 -9.99 0.53 11.17
CA GLY A 106 -10.21 -0.90 11.04
C GLY A 106 -9.11 -1.59 10.25
N SER A 107 -8.75 -2.79 10.68
CA SER A 107 -7.73 -3.62 10.04
C SER A 107 -8.31 -4.68 9.09
N ALA A 108 -9.62 -4.70 8.93
CA ALA A 108 -10.33 -5.59 8.02
C ALA A 108 -11.65 -4.95 7.59
N VAL A 109 -12.14 -5.35 6.42
CA VAL A 109 -13.52 -5.06 6.02
C VAL A 109 -14.46 -5.86 6.91
N PRO A 110 -15.60 -5.31 7.39
CA PRO A 110 -16.56 -6.06 8.20
C PRO A 110 -16.97 -7.36 7.52
N VAL A 111 -16.99 -8.44 8.29
CA VAL A 111 -17.39 -9.76 7.77
C VAL A 111 -18.86 -9.76 7.35
N ASP A 112 -19.72 -9.11 8.12
CA ASP A 112 -21.13 -8.97 7.82
C ASP A 112 -21.49 -7.54 7.40
N THR A 113 -21.43 -7.30 6.09
CA THR A 113 -21.86 -6.02 5.51
C THR A 113 -23.38 -5.88 5.41
N ARG A 114 -24.17 -6.93 5.70
CA ARG A 114 -25.65 -6.88 5.70
C ARG A 114 -26.19 -6.02 6.83
N GLU A 115 -25.43 -5.84 7.90
CA GLU A 115 -25.76 -4.92 8.99
C GLU A 115 -25.57 -3.45 8.62
N ILE A 116 -24.91 -3.16 7.50
CA ILE A 116 -24.71 -1.80 6.97
C ILE A 116 -25.80 -1.54 5.93
N THR A 117 -26.78 -0.72 6.28
CA THR A 117 -27.92 -0.45 5.39
C THR A 117 -27.63 0.67 4.38
N HIS A 118 -26.64 1.53 4.65
CA HIS A 118 -26.31 2.65 3.80
C HIS A 118 -24.81 2.72 3.46
N SER A 119 -24.48 3.07 2.22
CA SER A 119 -23.10 3.15 1.73
C SER A 119 -22.24 4.27 2.37
N GLY A 120 -22.85 5.20 3.11
CA GLY A 120 -22.14 6.36 3.66
C GLY A 120 -21.74 7.42 2.62
N THR A 121 -22.14 7.26 1.36
CA THR A 121 -21.80 8.18 0.26
C THR A 121 -22.10 9.64 0.62
N GLY A 122 -21.13 10.52 0.40
CA GLY A 122 -21.20 11.94 0.70
C GLY A 122 -20.81 12.31 2.14
N ARG A 123 -20.92 11.42 3.12
CA ARG A 123 -20.62 11.62 4.54
C ARG A 123 -19.25 11.12 4.94
N PHE A 124 -18.86 9.99 4.37
CA PHE A 124 -17.58 9.34 4.62
C PHE A 124 -16.57 9.59 3.50
N THR A 125 -15.30 9.52 3.87
CA THR A 125 -14.17 9.36 2.95
C THR A 125 -13.21 8.32 3.51
N TRP A 126 -12.43 7.70 2.63
CA TRP A 126 -11.51 6.63 2.97
C TRP A 126 -10.07 7.14 2.93
N LEU A 127 -9.25 6.63 3.81
CA LEU A 127 -7.81 6.81 3.86
C LEU A 127 -7.16 5.44 4.02
N THR A 128 -6.51 4.96 2.98
CA THR A 128 -5.73 3.72 3.05
C THR A 128 -4.35 4.03 3.61
N MET A 129 -4.01 3.44 4.77
CA MET A 129 -2.68 3.52 5.36
C MET A 129 -1.89 2.27 5.01
N ARG A 130 -0.67 2.49 4.52
CA ARG A 130 0.31 1.43 4.25
C ARG A 130 1.41 1.43 5.31
N PRO A 131 2.27 0.41 5.36
CA PRO A 131 3.54 0.49 6.10
C PRO A 131 4.32 1.75 5.72
N MET A 132 5.26 2.19 6.56
CA MET A 132 6.01 3.43 6.36
C MET A 132 6.87 3.35 5.10
N SER A 133 6.89 4.43 4.33
CA SER A 133 7.88 4.64 3.27
C SER A 133 9.29 4.83 3.85
N LEU A 134 10.31 4.76 3.01
CA LEU A 134 11.68 5.04 3.43
C LEU A 134 11.82 6.47 3.95
N PHE A 135 11.11 7.43 3.38
CA PHE A 135 11.10 8.80 3.87
C PHE A 135 10.45 8.91 5.26
N GLU A 136 9.29 8.29 5.48
CA GLU A 136 8.61 8.31 6.78
C GLU A 136 9.43 7.61 7.87
N SER A 137 10.19 6.57 7.52
CA SER A 137 11.05 5.84 8.45
C SER A 137 12.39 6.53 8.71
N GLY A 138 12.74 7.58 7.94
CA GLY A 138 13.98 8.33 8.07
C GLY A 138 15.18 7.72 7.35
N GLU A 139 14.93 6.79 6.42
CA GLU A 139 15.96 6.15 5.59
C GLU A 139 16.23 6.94 4.29
N SER A 140 15.25 7.68 3.79
CA SER A 140 15.43 8.60 2.67
C SER A 140 15.74 10.01 3.15
N SER A 141 16.70 10.70 2.51
CA SER A 141 17.03 12.11 2.75
C SER A 141 15.85 13.03 2.36
N GLY A 142 15.06 12.63 1.37
CA GLY A 142 13.95 13.43 0.86
C GLY A 142 14.37 14.65 0.03
N ASP A 143 15.57 14.65 -0.53
CA ASP A 143 16.08 15.74 -1.34
C ASP A 143 15.30 15.92 -2.66
N VAL A 144 14.76 14.82 -3.19
CA VAL A 144 13.94 14.83 -4.42
C VAL A 144 12.47 14.69 -4.06
N SER A 145 11.66 15.71 -4.34
CA SER A 145 10.23 15.73 -4.09
C SER A 145 9.44 15.38 -5.34
N LEU A 146 8.59 14.34 -5.27
CA LEU A 146 7.64 14.03 -6.35
C LEU A 146 6.71 15.20 -6.67
N LYS A 147 6.28 15.95 -5.64
CA LYS A 147 5.46 17.15 -5.84
C LYS A 147 6.19 18.17 -6.72
N GLU A 148 7.46 18.47 -6.41
CA GLU A 148 8.26 19.42 -7.17
C GLU A 148 8.50 18.93 -8.61
N LEU A 149 8.73 17.63 -8.83
CA LEU A 149 8.83 17.05 -10.17
C LEU A 149 7.52 17.25 -10.96
N PHE A 150 6.37 17.04 -10.35
CA PHE A 150 5.08 17.33 -10.97
C PHE A 150 4.86 18.81 -11.23
N ASP A 151 5.44 19.68 -10.43
CA ASP A 151 5.38 21.14 -10.62
C ASP A 151 6.41 21.65 -11.67
N GLY A 152 7.21 20.73 -12.26
CA GLY A 152 8.14 21.00 -13.37
C GLY A 152 9.55 21.39 -12.92
N LEU A 153 9.88 21.21 -11.63
CA LEU A 153 11.23 21.41 -11.11
C LEU A 153 12.07 20.15 -11.36
N LEU A 154 12.71 20.11 -12.53
CA LEU A 154 13.45 18.93 -13.01
C LEU A 154 14.99 19.08 -12.87
N ASP A 155 15.45 20.17 -12.30
CA ASP A 155 16.85 20.36 -11.89
C ASP A 155 16.96 19.81 -10.46
N ILE A 156 17.36 18.55 -10.37
CA ILE A 156 17.41 17.78 -9.12
C ILE A 156 18.84 17.59 -8.66
N ASP A 157 19.03 17.66 -7.37
CA ASP A 157 20.25 17.31 -6.65
C ASP A 157 19.86 16.59 -5.36
N GLY A 158 20.56 15.52 -5.02
CA GLY A 158 20.27 14.74 -3.81
C GLY A 158 21.31 13.63 -3.64
N ALA A 159 21.57 13.28 -2.40
CA ALA A 159 22.51 12.22 -2.05
C ALA A 159 21.82 11.08 -1.30
N SER A 160 22.30 9.86 -1.51
CA SER A 160 21.83 8.65 -0.83
C SER A 160 23.00 7.85 -0.31
N ASP A 161 22.93 7.47 0.96
CA ASP A 161 23.91 6.59 1.61
C ASP A 161 23.44 5.12 1.66
N ILE A 162 22.33 4.80 0.98
CA ILE A 162 21.80 3.42 0.94
C ILE A 162 22.61 2.58 -0.04
N ASP A 163 23.43 1.69 0.50
CA ASP A 163 24.11 0.65 -0.25
C ASP A 163 23.22 -0.59 -0.46
N LEU A 164 23.73 -1.57 -1.18
CA LEU A 164 22.98 -2.78 -1.53
C LEU A 164 22.65 -3.64 -0.30
N ASP A 165 23.55 -3.73 0.67
CA ASP A 165 23.35 -4.48 1.92
C ASP A 165 22.28 -3.82 2.79
N ARG A 166 22.33 -2.49 2.93
CA ARG A 166 21.31 -1.73 3.64
C ARG A 166 19.95 -1.85 2.95
N LEU A 167 19.90 -1.76 1.63
CA LEU A 167 18.67 -1.92 0.86
C LEU A 167 18.06 -3.32 1.04
N ALA A 168 18.89 -4.37 1.03
CA ALA A 168 18.45 -5.75 1.28
C ALA A 168 17.86 -5.89 2.70
N PHE A 169 18.51 -5.31 3.70
CA PHE A 169 17.99 -5.25 5.06
C PHE A 169 16.63 -4.53 5.12
N LEU A 170 16.53 -3.33 4.52
CA LEU A 170 15.30 -2.54 4.51
C LEU A 170 14.14 -3.27 3.82
N THR A 171 14.44 -4.03 2.76
CA THR A 171 13.47 -4.85 2.05
C THR A 171 12.93 -5.98 2.96
N CYS A 172 13.79 -6.62 3.76
CA CYS A 172 13.41 -7.66 4.71
C CYS A 172 12.73 -7.11 5.96
N ARG A 173 13.18 -5.96 6.50
CA ARG A 173 12.58 -5.30 7.68
C ARG A 173 11.17 -4.79 7.38
N GLY A 174 10.96 -4.24 6.19
CA GLY A 174 9.74 -3.57 5.82
C GLY A 174 9.54 -2.20 6.50
N GLY A 175 8.36 -1.63 6.26
CA GLY A 175 7.95 -0.31 6.79
C GLY A 175 7.09 -0.38 8.05
N TRP A 176 7.18 -1.42 8.87
CA TRP A 176 6.41 -1.57 10.10
C TRP A 176 6.88 -0.59 11.17
N PRO A 177 6.01 0.34 11.65
CA PRO A 177 6.44 1.41 12.57
C PRO A 177 7.15 0.90 13.84
N GLN A 178 6.75 -0.27 14.32
CA GLN A 178 7.36 -0.85 15.52
C GLN A 178 8.79 -1.33 15.26
N ALA A 179 9.10 -1.78 14.05
CA ALA A 179 10.42 -2.29 13.67
C ALA A 179 11.48 -1.20 13.51
N ILE A 180 11.07 0.04 13.17
CA ILE A 180 12.00 1.10 12.73
C ILE A 180 13.11 1.42 13.75
N ASP A 181 12.80 1.44 15.04
CA ASP A 181 13.76 1.81 16.08
C ASP A 181 14.24 0.59 16.89
N MET A 182 14.11 -0.61 16.34
CA MET A 182 14.61 -1.84 16.94
C MET A 182 16.02 -2.18 16.44
N ARG A 183 16.74 -3.02 17.19
CA ARG A 183 17.98 -3.62 16.69
C ARG A 183 17.67 -4.49 15.49
N ASP A 184 18.58 -4.55 14.54
CA ASP A 184 18.36 -5.17 13.21
C ASP A 184 17.76 -6.58 13.28
N GLU A 185 18.30 -7.46 14.12
CA GLU A 185 17.78 -8.83 14.30
C GLU A 185 16.31 -8.85 14.76
N ILE A 186 15.98 -8.04 15.76
CA ILE A 186 14.62 -7.94 16.31
C ILE A 186 13.67 -7.26 15.32
N ALA A 187 14.18 -6.34 14.52
CA ALA A 187 13.41 -5.65 13.49
C ALA A 187 12.97 -6.60 12.36
N LEU A 188 13.84 -7.54 11.99
CA LEU A 188 13.51 -8.58 11.00
C LEU A 188 12.44 -9.55 11.51
N ASP A 189 12.48 -9.92 12.79
CA ASP A 189 11.48 -10.82 13.39
C ASP A 189 10.06 -10.25 13.28
N GLN A 190 9.89 -8.91 13.28
CA GLN A 190 8.56 -8.30 13.21
C GLN A 190 7.79 -8.67 11.91
N ALA A 191 8.49 -8.78 10.78
CA ALA A 191 7.88 -9.17 9.52
C ALA A 191 7.53 -10.67 9.50
N ILE A 192 8.38 -11.51 10.11
CA ILE A 192 8.14 -12.95 10.24
C ILE A 192 6.93 -13.20 11.15
N ASP A 193 6.88 -12.53 12.30
CA ASP A 193 5.75 -12.63 13.24
C ASP A 193 4.44 -12.17 12.60
N TYR A 194 4.48 -11.10 11.78
CA TYR A 194 3.33 -10.63 11.03
C TYR A 194 2.85 -11.69 10.03
N TYR A 195 3.76 -12.26 9.25
CA TYR A 195 3.45 -13.34 8.30
C TYR A 195 2.83 -14.53 9.01
N ASP A 196 3.40 -14.99 10.13
CA ASP A 196 2.88 -16.11 10.89
C ASP A 196 1.49 -15.83 11.46
N ALA A 197 1.25 -14.62 11.97
CA ALA A 197 -0.08 -14.21 12.44
C ALA A 197 -1.12 -14.20 11.30
N VAL A 198 -0.77 -13.76 10.10
CA VAL A 198 -1.62 -13.82 8.91
C VAL A 198 -2.00 -15.26 8.58
N VAL A 199 -1.00 -16.15 8.52
CA VAL A 199 -1.20 -17.57 8.18
C VAL A 199 -2.05 -18.30 9.21
N GLN A 200 -1.78 -18.08 10.51
CA GLN A 200 -2.39 -18.83 11.59
C GLN A 200 -3.81 -18.35 11.95
N SER A 201 -4.07 -17.05 11.88
CA SER A 201 -5.30 -16.51 12.43
C SER A 201 -6.01 -15.46 11.56
N ASP A 202 -5.31 -14.47 11.02
CA ASP A 202 -5.96 -13.29 10.47
C ASP A 202 -6.71 -13.57 9.17
N ILE A 203 -6.20 -14.45 8.33
CA ILE A 203 -6.85 -14.84 7.08
C ILE A 203 -8.21 -15.52 7.32
N ASN A 204 -8.36 -16.25 8.43
CA ASN A 204 -9.62 -16.92 8.79
C ASN A 204 -10.66 -15.91 9.27
N ARG A 205 -10.21 -14.83 9.91
CA ARG A 205 -11.08 -13.75 10.40
C ARG A 205 -11.59 -12.84 9.27
N ALA A 206 -10.93 -12.85 8.11
CA ALA A 206 -11.28 -11.99 6.97
C ALA A 206 -12.70 -12.27 6.41
N ASP A 207 -13.17 -13.51 6.49
CA ASP A 207 -14.45 -13.96 5.94
C ASP A 207 -15.16 -15.04 6.79
N ASN A 208 -14.65 -15.30 8.01
CA ASN A 208 -15.10 -16.37 8.92
C ASN A 208 -15.07 -17.79 8.29
N VAL A 209 -14.22 -17.99 7.28
CA VAL A 209 -14.00 -19.29 6.64
C VAL A 209 -12.68 -19.87 7.10
N GLN A 210 -12.71 -21.09 7.66
CA GLN A 210 -11.49 -21.81 8.04
C GLN A 210 -10.69 -22.17 6.79
N LYS A 211 -9.47 -21.67 6.73
CA LYS A 211 -8.50 -21.95 5.67
C LYS A 211 -7.39 -22.84 6.20
N ASN A 212 -6.93 -23.78 5.37
CA ASN A 212 -5.82 -24.64 5.74
C ASN A 212 -4.50 -23.83 5.75
N PRO A 213 -3.79 -23.74 6.90
CA PRO A 213 -2.57 -22.94 7.02
C PRO A 213 -1.48 -23.34 6.04
N GLU A 214 -1.32 -24.63 5.72
CA GLU A 214 -0.30 -25.09 4.77
C GLU A 214 -0.63 -24.65 3.33
N ARG A 215 -1.91 -24.59 2.97
CA ARG A 215 -2.33 -24.02 1.69
C ARG A 215 -2.12 -22.50 1.64
N VAL A 216 -2.38 -21.81 2.75
CA VAL A 216 -2.09 -20.36 2.88
C VAL A 216 -0.59 -20.12 2.69
N LYS A 217 0.29 -20.88 3.35
CA LYS A 217 1.74 -20.75 3.19
C LYS A 217 2.16 -20.96 1.74
N ARG A 218 1.67 -22.01 1.08
CA ARG A 218 1.97 -22.28 -0.33
C ARG A 218 1.47 -21.16 -1.24
N LEU A 219 0.24 -20.67 -1.04
CA LEU A 219 -0.28 -19.52 -1.78
C LEU A 219 0.60 -18.30 -1.61
N MET A 220 0.90 -17.94 -0.37
CA MET A 220 1.71 -16.78 -0.08
C MET A 220 3.12 -16.91 -0.67
N ARG A 221 3.72 -18.09 -0.62
CA ARG A 221 5.02 -18.36 -1.26
C ARG A 221 4.96 -18.26 -2.78
N SER A 222 3.93 -18.83 -3.42
CA SER A 222 3.71 -18.71 -4.87
C SER A 222 3.49 -17.26 -5.27
N TYR A 223 2.69 -16.52 -4.50
CA TYR A 223 2.43 -15.09 -4.70
C TYR A 223 3.72 -14.26 -4.57
N ALA A 224 4.59 -14.59 -3.58
CA ALA A 224 5.89 -13.93 -3.38
C ALA A 224 6.84 -14.14 -4.56
N ARG A 225 6.88 -15.34 -5.16
CA ARG A 225 7.69 -15.64 -6.36
C ARG A 225 7.23 -14.88 -7.60
N ASN A 226 6.00 -14.42 -7.61
CA ASN A 226 5.36 -13.76 -8.76
C ASN A 226 5.11 -12.26 -8.51
N GLN A 227 5.87 -11.63 -7.61
CA GLN A 227 5.83 -10.18 -7.41
C GLN A 227 6.23 -9.47 -8.70
N GLY A 228 5.65 -8.30 -8.97
CA GLY A 228 5.91 -7.53 -10.19
C GLY A 228 5.41 -8.21 -11.48
N SER A 229 4.55 -9.24 -11.40
CA SER A 229 4.07 -9.97 -12.57
C SER A 229 2.55 -10.04 -12.66
N GLN A 230 2.05 -10.31 -13.87
CA GLN A 230 0.61 -10.47 -14.18
C GLN A 230 0.22 -11.96 -14.25
N VAL A 231 0.82 -12.80 -13.39
CA VAL A 231 0.58 -14.23 -13.41
C VAL A 231 -0.90 -14.56 -13.17
N PRO A 232 -1.53 -15.42 -13.98
CA PRO A 232 -2.93 -15.78 -13.80
C PRO A 232 -3.15 -16.63 -12.54
N GLN A 233 -4.37 -16.61 -12.02
CA GLN A 233 -4.75 -17.38 -10.81
C GLN A 233 -4.56 -18.89 -11.00
N THR A 234 -4.66 -19.39 -12.22
CA THR A 234 -4.42 -20.81 -12.57
C THR A 234 -3.01 -21.29 -12.22
N VAL A 235 -1.99 -20.42 -12.38
CA VAL A 235 -0.60 -20.75 -11.99
C VAL A 235 -0.49 -20.85 -10.48
N LEU A 236 -1.08 -19.89 -9.74
CA LEU A 236 -1.11 -19.95 -8.28
C LEU A 236 -1.86 -21.21 -7.79
N ALA A 237 -2.95 -21.60 -8.47
CA ALA A 237 -3.71 -22.81 -8.16
C ALA A 237 -2.85 -24.07 -8.31
N GLN A 238 -2.05 -24.16 -9.38
CA GLN A 238 -1.14 -25.28 -9.61
C GLN A 238 -0.08 -25.39 -8.52
N ASP A 239 0.55 -24.26 -8.15
CA ASP A 239 1.58 -24.24 -7.10
C ASP A 239 1.05 -24.69 -5.72
N ILE A 240 -0.23 -24.42 -5.42
CA ILE A 240 -0.83 -24.80 -4.14
C ILE A 240 -1.21 -26.27 -4.11
N ALA A 241 -1.62 -26.81 -5.26
CA ALA A 241 -2.18 -28.17 -5.39
C ALA A 241 -1.12 -29.29 -5.39
N VAL A 242 0.17 -28.97 -5.37
CA VAL A 242 1.30 -29.94 -5.57
C VAL A 242 1.24 -31.18 -4.66
N ASN A 243 0.55 -31.13 -3.51
CA ASN A 243 0.41 -32.27 -2.59
C ASN A 243 -1.06 -32.61 -2.28
N ASP A 244 -1.99 -32.15 -3.09
CA ASP A 244 -3.42 -32.44 -2.90
C ASP A 244 -3.89 -33.47 -3.92
N ASP A 245 -4.66 -34.45 -3.52
CA ASP A 245 -5.23 -35.51 -4.40
C ASP A 245 -6.18 -34.93 -5.48
N LYS A 246 -6.59 -33.70 -5.35
CA LYS A 246 -7.46 -32.99 -6.30
C LYS A 246 -6.97 -31.56 -6.53
N PRO A 247 -7.00 -31.05 -7.78
CA PRO A 247 -6.72 -29.66 -8.06
C PRO A 247 -7.73 -28.76 -7.31
N LEU A 248 -7.24 -27.62 -6.78
CA LEU A 248 -8.09 -26.62 -6.16
C LEU A 248 -8.96 -25.93 -7.21
N SER A 249 -10.22 -25.68 -6.89
CA SER A 249 -11.08 -24.91 -7.78
C SER A 249 -10.61 -23.44 -7.84
N GLU A 250 -10.87 -22.77 -8.97
CA GLU A 250 -10.60 -21.33 -9.12
C GLU A 250 -11.31 -20.51 -8.05
N GLU A 251 -12.52 -20.91 -7.65
CA GLU A 251 -13.29 -20.28 -6.58
C GLU A 251 -12.57 -20.34 -5.23
N THR A 252 -11.91 -21.47 -4.94
CA THR A 252 -11.13 -21.63 -3.71
C THR A 252 -9.93 -20.66 -3.71
N ILE A 253 -9.20 -20.56 -4.81
CA ILE A 253 -8.07 -19.61 -4.93
C ILE A 253 -8.56 -18.18 -4.82
N ALA A 254 -9.64 -17.83 -5.52
CA ALA A 254 -10.25 -16.51 -5.43
C ALA A 254 -10.66 -16.16 -3.99
N SER A 255 -11.23 -17.13 -3.23
CA SER A 255 -11.57 -16.94 -1.81
C SER A 255 -10.35 -16.62 -0.96
N TYR A 256 -9.23 -17.35 -1.14
CA TYR A 256 -7.99 -17.08 -0.40
C TYR A 256 -7.39 -15.71 -0.76
N LEU A 257 -7.31 -15.38 -2.05
CA LEU A 257 -6.83 -14.07 -2.49
C LEU A 257 -7.70 -12.93 -1.98
N ASN A 258 -9.02 -13.10 -2.03
CA ASN A 258 -9.95 -12.10 -1.51
C ASN A 258 -9.81 -11.90 0.01
N ALA A 259 -9.56 -12.99 0.76
CA ALA A 259 -9.28 -12.88 2.18
C ALA A 259 -8.00 -12.08 2.45
N LEU A 260 -6.90 -12.33 1.71
CA LEU A 260 -5.66 -11.55 1.82
C LEU A 260 -5.86 -10.07 1.46
N ARG A 261 -6.70 -9.75 0.43
CA ARG A 261 -7.05 -8.36 0.11
C ARG A 261 -7.86 -7.70 1.22
N LYS A 262 -8.84 -8.39 1.79
CA LYS A 262 -9.69 -7.86 2.87
C LYS A 262 -8.93 -7.48 4.13
N ILE A 263 -7.79 -8.13 4.40
CA ILE A 263 -6.90 -7.80 5.52
C ILE A 263 -5.68 -6.98 5.08
N PHE A 264 -5.71 -6.46 3.85
CA PHE A 264 -4.67 -5.58 3.29
C PHE A 264 -3.25 -6.18 3.25
N VAL A 265 -3.14 -7.50 3.07
CA VAL A 265 -1.84 -8.19 2.91
C VAL A 265 -1.32 -8.05 1.50
N ILE A 266 -2.23 -8.11 0.51
CA ILE A 266 -1.92 -7.90 -0.90
C ILE A 266 -2.68 -6.69 -1.44
N GLU A 267 -1.99 -5.95 -2.32
CA GLU A 267 -2.52 -4.79 -3.02
C GLU A 267 -2.03 -4.82 -4.46
N ASP A 268 -2.81 -5.47 -5.33
CA ASP A 268 -2.48 -5.56 -6.75
C ASP A 268 -2.50 -4.17 -7.41
N MET A 269 -1.70 -3.98 -8.45
CA MET A 269 -1.57 -2.70 -9.15
C MET A 269 -2.31 -2.75 -10.48
N PRO A 270 -3.31 -1.86 -10.69
CA PRO A 270 -4.11 -1.83 -11.92
C PRO A 270 -3.30 -1.35 -13.11
N ALA A 271 -3.75 -1.74 -14.30
CA ALA A 271 -3.16 -1.29 -15.55
C ALA A 271 -3.53 0.16 -15.87
N TRP A 272 -2.52 0.93 -16.28
CA TRP A 272 -2.72 2.26 -16.85
C TRP A 272 -2.99 2.20 -18.35
N ASN A 273 -3.81 3.12 -18.85
CA ASN A 273 -3.97 3.30 -20.28
C ASN A 273 -4.10 4.80 -20.61
N PRO A 274 -3.24 5.31 -21.49
CA PRO A 274 -3.29 6.70 -21.93
C PRO A 274 -4.59 7.06 -22.65
N ASN A 275 -5.26 6.08 -23.22
CA ASN A 275 -6.55 6.31 -23.90
C ASN A 275 -7.72 6.09 -22.93
N LEU A 276 -8.33 7.19 -22.45
CA LEU A 276 -9.42 7.20 -21.47
C LEU A 276 -10.61 6.28 -21.81
N ARG A 277 -10.83 5.95 -23.09
CA ARG A 277 -11.90 5.06 -23.54
C ARG A 277 -11.41 3.67 -23.97
N SER A 278 -10.18 3.31 -23.63
CA SER A 278 -9.62 2.02 -24.02
C SER A 278 -10.26 0.88 -23.24
N LYS A 279 -10.79 -0.09 -23.98
CA LYS A 279 -11.23 -1.37 -23.42
C LYS A 279 -10.05 -2.22 -22.94
N THR A 280 -8.85 -1.94 -23.42
CA THR A 280 -7.62 -2.69 -23.08
C THR A 280 -7.25 -2.54 -21.62
N ALA A 281 -7.32 -1.32 -21.05
CA ALA A 281 -7.06 -1.10 -19.63
C ALA A 281 -7.97 -1.94 -18.71
N ILE A 282 -9.26 -2.02 -19.05
CA ILE A 282 -10.24 -2.79 -18.26
C ILE A 282 -9.99 -4.31 -18.36
N ARG A 283 -9.36 -4.77 -19.45
CA ARG A 283 -9.11 -6.19 -19.73
C ARG A 283 -7.70 -6.64 -19.39
N SER A 284 -6.81 -5.71 -19.05
CA SER A 284 -5.45 -6.04 -18.61
C SER A 284 -5.48 -6.59 -17.19
N ALA A 285 -4.69 -7.62 -16.94
CA ALA A 285 -4.56 -8.17 -15.60
C ALA A 285 -3.77 -7.21 -14.71
N ASP A 286 -4.13 -7.13 -13.44
CA ASP A 286 -3.37 -6.39 -12.44
C ASP A 286 -2.02 -7.05 -12.19
N THR A 287 -1.00 -6.24 -11.92
CA THR A 287 0.31 -6.71 -11.45
C THR A 287 0.24 -7.00 -9.95
N ARG A 288 0.82 -8.14 -9.55
CA ARG A 288 0.70 -8.65 -8.19
C ARG A 288 1.74 -8.05 -7.26
N TYR A 289 1.26 -7.48 -6.15
CA TYR A 289 2.12 -6.95 -5.09
C TYR A 289 1.60 -7.28 -3.70
N TYR A 290 2.53 -7.63 -2.81
CA TYR A 290 2.27 -7.44 -1.38
C TYR A 290 2.22 -5.96 -1.04
N ILE A 291 1.55 -5.63 0.06
CA ILE A 291 1.53 -4.25 0.56
C ILE A 291 2.90 -3.78 1.09
N ASP A 292 3.76 -4.75 1.41
CA ASP A 292 5.13 -4.52 1.89
C ASP A 292 6.04 -5.69 1.47
N PRO A 293 7.27 -5.44 0.98
CA PRO A 293 8.16 -6.49 0.50
C PRO A 293 8.58 -7.49 1.58
N SER A 294 8.59 -7.08 2.85
CA SER A 294 8.97 -7.96 3.96
C SER A 294 8.03 -9.15 4.16
N ILE A 295 6.78 -9.02 3.74
CA ILE A 295 5.85 -10.16 3.73
C ILE A 295 6.30 -11.20 2.69
N ALA A 296 6.80 -10.75 1.54
CA ALA A 296 7.30 -11.65 0.50
C ALA A 296 8.58 -12.36 0.94
N THR A 297 9.54 -11.65 1.57
CA THR A 297 10.75 -12.28 2.10
C THR A 297 10.43 -13.32 3.18
N ALA A 298 9.52 -13.01 4.09
CA ALA A 298 9.04 -13.95 5.10
C ALA A 298 8.36 -15.19 4.47
N ALA A 299 7.49 -14.99 3.46
CA ALA A 299 6.82 -16.08 2.77
C ALA A 299 7.78 -16.98 1.96
N LEU A 300 8.88 -16.43 1.43
CA LEU A 300 9.92 -17.18 0.76
C LEU A 300 10.85 -17.88 1.75
N GLY A 301 10.92 -17.40 2.99
CA GLY A 301 11.87 -17.88 4.03
C GLY A 301 13.29 -17.45 3.72
N ILE A 302 13.49 -16.23 3.22
CA ILE A 302 14.80 -15.66 2.84
C ILE A 302 15.12 -14.41 3.66
N GLY A 303 16.42 -14.15 3.82
CA GLY A 303 16.97 -12.97 4.47
C GLY A 303 17.76 -12.07 3.54
N SER A 304 18.39 -11.04 4.11
CA SER A 304 19.17 -10.04 3.35
C SER A 304 20.31 -10.66 2.55
N ALA A 305 21.02 -11.66 3.11
CA ALA A 305 22.11 -12.35 2.42
C ALA A 305 21.63 -13.13 1.17
N ASP A 306 20.43 -13.72 1.23
CA ASP A 306 19.86 -14.44 0.08
C ASP A 306 19.53 -13.47 -1.05
N LEU A 307 19.05 -12.25 -0.73
CA LEU A 307 18.76 -11.20 -1.71
C LEU A 307 20.04 -10.74 -2.41
N ILE A 308 21.14 -10.58 -1.69
CA ILE A 308 22.44 -10.23 -2.28
C ILE A 308 22.94 -11.32 -3.21
N ASN A 309 22.71 -12.60 -2.88
CA ASN A 309 23.12 -13.74 -3.70
C ASN A 309 22.23 -13.98 -4.93
N ASP A 310 20.97 -13.48 -4.91
CA ASP A 310 20.03 -13.57 -6.03
C ASP A 310 19.45 -12.19 -6.37
N LEU A 311 20.26 -11.40 -7.11
CA LEU A 311 19.87 -10.04 -7.52
C LEU A 311 18.62 -10.00 -8.40
N LYS A 312 18.27 -11.10 -9.08
CA LYS A 312 17.04 -11.18 -9.85
C LYS A 312 15.80 -11.17 -8.94
N THR A 313 15.80 -12.03 -7.93
CA THR A 313 14.74 -12.05 -6.91
C THR A 313 14.73 -10.72 -6.14
N PHE A 314 15.90 -10.19 -5.80
CA PHE A 314 16.00 -8.89 -5.15
C PHE A 314 15.36 -7.78 -5.98
N GLY A 315 15.59 -7.75 -7.29
CA GLY A 315 14.96 -6.76 -8.19
C GLY A 315 13.44 -6.71 -8.06
N PHE A 316 12.75 -7.86 -8.06
CA PHE A 316 11.28 -7.92 -7.90
C PHE A 316 10.81 -7.45 -6.52
N LEU A 317 11.56 -7.77 -5.47
CA LEU A 317 11.21 -7.34 -4.12
C LEU A 317 11.53 -5.86 -3.88
N PHE A 318 12.58 -5.36 -4.50
CA PHE A 318 12.88 -3.93 -4.55
C PHE A 318 11.78 -3.15 -5.31
N GLU A 319 11.29 -3.68 -6.41
CA GLU A 319 10.15 -3.10 -7.12
C GLU A 319 8.92 -3.01 -6.20
N THR A 320 8.63 -4.06 -5.42
CA THR A 320 7.56 -4.05 -4.42
C THR A 320 7.77 -2.94 -3.35
N LEU A 321 9.01 -2.73 -2.89
CA LEU A 321 9.37 -1.65 -1.98
C LEU A 321 9.08 -0.28 -2.61
N CYS A 322 9.54 -0.07 -3.84
CA CYS A 322 9.31 1.18 -4.57
C CYS A 322 7.82 1.44 -4.80
N VAL A 323 7.06 0.44 -5.20
CA VAL A 323 5.60 0.57 -5.42
C VAL A 323 4.89 0.94 -4.12
N ARG A 324 5.26 0.37 -2.97
CA ARG A 324 4.74 0.79 -1.66
C ARG A 324 4.98 2.28 -1.42
N ASP A 325 6.22 2.75 -1.59
CA ASP A 325 6.61 4.13 -1.33
C ASP A 325 5.92 5.09 -2.32
N LEU A 326 5.93 4.76 -3.61
CA LEU A 326 5.26 5.55 -4.63
C LEU A 326 3.75 5.71 -4.37
N ARG A 327 3.08 4.67 -3.86
CA ARG A 327 1.68 4.74 -3.46
C ARG A 327 1.46 5.69 -2.28
N VAL A 328 2.31 5.62 -1.26
CA VAL A 328 2.25 6.55 -0.11
C VAL A 328 2.42 7.99 -0.58
N TYR A 329 3.37 8.24 -1.48
CA TYR A 329 3.64 9.58 -2.01
C TYR A 329 2.53 10.06 -2.94
N ALA A 330 2.06 9.21 -3.85
CA ALA A 330 0.97 9.54 -4.78
C ALA A 330 -0.33 9.93 -4.07
N ASP A 331 -0.69 9.22 -3.00
CA ASP A 331 -1.89 9.52 -2.19
C ASP A 331 -1.86 10.96 -1.66
N SER A 332 -0.70 11.46 -1.24
CA SER A 332 -0.55 12.84 -0.75
C SER A 332 -0.81 13.88 -1.84
N LEU A 333 -0.48 13.53 -3.08
CA LEU A 333 -0.66 14.36 -4.28
C LEU A 333 -2.04 14.19 -4.94
N GLY A 334 -2.87 13.29 -4.40
CA GLY A 334 -4.17 12.96 -4.97
C GLY A 334 -4.07 12.18 -6.27
N GLY A 335 -3.04 11.35 -6.39
CA GLY A 335 -2.78 10.46 -7.51
C GLY A 335 -2.92 8.98 -7.15
N GLU A 336 -2.76 8.15 -8.15
CA GLU A 336 -2.73 6.68 -8.05
C GLU A 336 -1.55 6.14 -8.85
N VAL A 337 -1.08 4.93 -8.48
CA VAL A 337 0.02 4.24 -9.14
C VAL A 337 -0.52 3.09 -9.95
N TYR A 338 -0.07 2.99 -11.19
CA TYR A 338 -0.47 2.01 -12.18
C TYR A 338 0.76 1.36 -12.81
N HIS A 339 0.62 0.17 -13.39
CA HIS A 339 1.59 -0.37 -14.35
C HIS A 339 1.14 -0.12 -15.78
N TYR A 340 2.08 -0.15 -16.73
CA TYR A 340 1.75 -0.16 -18.14
C TYR A 340 2.38 -1.36 -18.83
N ARG A 341 1.57 -2.01 -19.67
CA ARG A 341 2.04 -3.04 -20.59
C ARG A 341 1.19 -3.05 -21.84
N ASP A 342 1.84 -3.01 -23.01
CA ASP A 342 1.14 -3.12 -24.28
C ASP A 342 1.28 -4.51 -24.91
N LYS A 343 0.55 -4.70 -26.03
CA LYS A 343 0.56 -5.97 -26.79
C LYS A 343 1.91 -6.26 -27.47
N ASP A 344 2.75 -5.26 -27.65
CA ASP A 344 4.05 -5.34 -28.30
C ASP A 344 5.16 -5.62 -27.30
N GLY A 345 4.81 -5.78 -26.02
CA GLY A 345 5.73 -6.09 -24.92
C GLY A 345 6.45 -4.89 -24.32
N GLN A 346 6.04 -3.64 -24.69
CA GLN A 346 6.54 -2.45 -24.01
C GLN A 346 5.91 -2.36 -22.64
N GLU A 347 6.73 -2.17 -21.61
CA GLU A 347 6.33 -2.08 -20.21
C GLU A 347 6.81 -0.76 -19.59
N CYS A 348 6.14 -0.34 -18.51
CA CYS A 348 6.61 0.66 -17.58
C CYS A 348 6.22 0.20 -16.17
N ASP A 349 7.21 0.10 -15.30
CA ASP A 349 7.06 -0.50 -13.98
C ASP A 349 6.05 0.28 -13.12
N ALA A 350 6.08 1.63 -13.18
CA ALA A 350 5.10 2.46 -12.49
C ALA A 350 4.73 3.73 -13.28
N VAL A 351 3.44 4.04 -13.30
CA VAL A 351 2.88 5.30 -13.80
C VAL A 351 2.14 5.96 -12.64
N ILE A 352 2.61 7.11 -12.18
CA ILE A 352 1.84 7.93 -11.23
C ILE A 352 0.95 8.87 -12.02
N HIS A 353 -0.37 8.74 -11.83
CA HIS A 353 -1.35 9.60 -12.50
C HIS A 353 -2.15 10.39 -11.48
N LEU A 354 -2.03 11.72 -11.54
CA LEU A 354 -2.72 12.65 -10.65
C LEU A 354 -4.13 12.97 -11.20
N ARG A 355 -5.07 13.27 -10.31
CA ARG A 355 -6.45 13.64 -10.68
C ARG A 355 -6.57 14.89 -11.55
N ASN A 356 -5.52 15.72 -11.59
CA ASN A 356 -5.44 16.89 -12.47
C ASN A 356 -4.97 16.57 -13.90
N GLY A 357 -4.77 15.28 -14.22
CA GLY A 357 -4.34 14.78 -15.52
C GLY A 357 -2.83 14.78 -15.75
N ARG A 358 -2.03 15.28 -14.81
CA ARG A 358 -0.56 15.16 -14.88
C ARG A 358 -0.16 13.72 -14.52
N TYR A 359 0.88 13.20 -15.17
CA TYR A 359 1.41 11.88 -14.89
C TYR A 359 2.92 11.84 -15.07
N GLY A 360 3.58 10.90 -14.39
CA GLY A 360 5.01 10.62 -14.50
C GLY A 360 5.23 9.15 -14.82
N LEU A 361 6.27 8.84 -15.60
CA LEU A 361 6.65 7.48 -15.99
C LEU A 361 7.92 7.08 -15.24
N ILE A 362 7.91 5.88 -14.66
CA ILE A 362 8.96 5.40 -13.78
C ILE A 362 9.36 3.97 -14.15
N GLU A 363 10.64 3.76 -14.40
CA GLU A 363 11.28 2.44 -14.43
C GLU A 363 12.04 2.21 -13.12
N ILE A 364 11.96 1.00 -12.58
CA ILE A 364 12.55 0.63 -11.30
C ILE A 364 13.70 -0.35 -11.55
N LYS A 365 14.91 0.01 -11.13
CA LYS A 365 16.12 -0.80 -11.35
C LYS A 365 16.98 -0.82 -10.09
N LEU A 366 17.58 -1.96 -9.76
CA LEU A 366 18.46 -2.05 -8.58
C LEU A 366 19.63 -1.05 -8.62
N GLY A 367 20.10 -0.69 -9.82
CA GLY A 367 21.20 0.25 -10.02
C GLY A 367 22.23 -0.27 -11.02
N GLY A 368 23.28 0.51 -11.23
CA GLY A 368 24.34 0.26 -12.22
C GLY A 368 24.01 0.82 -13.60
N ASP A 369 25.07 1.29 -14.29
CA ASP A 369 24.95 2.07 -15.54
C ASP A 369 24.15 1.34 -16.63
N THR A 370 24.32 0.02 -16.76
CA THR A 370 23.62 -0.80 -17.77
C THR A 370 22.11 -0.78 -17.54
N LEU A 371 21.66 -1.03 -16.30
CA LEU A 371 20.24 -1.07 -15.97
C LEU A 371 19.59 0.32 -16.03
N ILE A 372 20.34 1.37 -15.67
CA ILE A 372 19.90 2.77 -15.82
C ILE A 372 19.70 3.11 -17.30
N GLU A 373 20.63 2.70 -18.16
CA GLU A 373 20.53 2.93 -19.61
C GLU A 373 19.34 2.16 -20.22
N GLU A 374 19.13 0.92 -19.82
CA GLU A 374 17.97 0.10 -20.23
C GLU A 374 16.67 0.77 -19.83
N GLY A 375 16.54 1.20 -18.57
CA GLY A 375 15.35 1.89 -18.05
C GLY A 375 15.09 3.21 -18.78
N ALA A 376 16.14 4.01 -19.01
CA ALA A 376 16.01 5.26 -19.75
C ALA A 376 15.57 5.04 -21.21
N ASN A 377 16.07 3.99 -21.86
CA ASN A 377 15.66 3.64 -23.22
C ASN A 377 14.21 3.13 -23.27
N SER A 378 13.78 2.31 -22.29
CA SER A 378 12.38 1.88 -22.16
C SER A 378 11.43 3.07 -22.03
N LEU A 379 11.73 4.01 -21.13
CA LEU A 379 10.92 5.24 -20.94
C LEU A 379 10.82 6.09 -22.21
N LYS A 380 11.93 6.26 -22.95
CA LYS A 380 11.92 7.01 -24.21
C LYS A 380 11.11 6.30 -25.30
N ALA A 381 11.20 4.96 -25.36
CA ALA A 381 10.39 4.17 -26.28
C ALA A 381 8.90 4.30 -25.97
N MET A 382 8.53 4.27 -24.68
CA MET A 382 7.16 4.50 -24.27
C MET A 382 6.69 5.93 -24.59
N LEU A 383 7.53 6.94 -24.33
CA LEU A 383 7.22 8.34 -24.67
C LEU A 383 6.88 8.52 -26.14
N SER A 384 7.59 7.83 -27.04
CA SER A 384 7.35 7.90 -28.49
C SER A 384 5.98 7.32 -28.92
N LYS A 385 5.35 6.48 -28.09
CA LYS A 385 4.03 5.88 -28.33
C LYS A 385 2.87 6.73 -27.78
N ILE A 386 3.15 7.79 -27.02
CA ILE A 386 2.11 8.67 -26.47
C ILE A 386 1.57 9.57 -27.57
N ASP A 387 0.26 9.50 -27.76
CA ASP A 387 -0.48 10.34 -28.70
C ASP A 387 -0.71 11.73 -28.08
N THR A 388 0.15 12.68 -28.43
CA THR A 388 0.12 14.04 -27.88
C THR A 388 -1.11 14.86 -28.31
N ASP A 389 -1.87 14.40 -29.32
CA ASP A 389 -3.15 15.00 -29.68
C ASP A 389 -4.27 14.63 -28.68
N LYS A 390 -4.07 13.58 -27.89
CA LYS A 390 -5.05 13.04 -26.93
C LYS A 390 -4.70 13.24 -25.47
N MET A 391 -3.43 13.40 -25.17
CA MET A 391 -2.98 13.63 -23.79
C MET A 391 -1.67 14.43 -23.74
N ASN A 392 -1.44 15.10 -22.63
CA ASN A 392 -0.21 15.85 -22.41
C ASN A 392 1.01 14.92 -22.35
N LEU A 393 2.19 15.48 -22.55
CA LEU A 393 3.44 14.80 -22.23
C LEU A 393 3.53 14.50 -20.73
N PRO A 394 4.24 13.44 -20.32
CA PRO A 394 4.50 13.18 -18.91
C PRO A 394 5.26 14.35 -18.28
N ALA A 395 4.98 14.63 -17.01
CA ALA A 395 5.67 15.66 -16.25
C ALA A 395 7.18 15.36 -16.10
N PHE A 396 7.49 14.05 -15.99
CA PHE A 396 8.88 13.57 -15.92
C PHE A 396 8.99 12.12 -16.39
N LEU A 397 10.20 11.74 -16.77
CA LEU A 397 10.64 10.36 -16.97
C LEU A 397 11.71 10.08 -15.91
N MET A 398 11.57 9.00 -15.14
CA MET A 398 12.45 8.70 -14.01
C MET A 398 12.87 7.23 -14.01
N VAL A 399 14.16 6.99 -13.91
CA VAL A 399 14.69 5.69 -13.46
C VAL A 399 14.91 5.78 -11.96
N LEU A 400 14.08 5.06 -11.20
CA LEU A 400 14.16 4.95 -9.75
C LEU A 400 15.11 3.81 -9.41
N THR A 401 16.22 4.14 -8.71
CA THR A 401 17.27 3.15 -8.45
C THR A 401 17.31 2.74 -6.98
N GLY A 402 17.73 1.50 -6.73
CA GLY A 402 17.96 0.98 -5.38
C GLY A 402 19.24 1.48 -4.77
N THR A 403 20.28 1.59 -5.60
CA THR A 403 21.61 2.08 -5.23
C THR A 403 22.02 3.22 -6.15
N GLY A 404 23.00 3.98 -5.71
CA GLY A 404 23.55 5.14 -6.40
C GLY A 404 23.70 6.31 -5.43
N ASP A 405 24.82 7.03 -5.57
CA ASP A 405 25.20 8.06 -4.59
C ASP A 405 24.43 9.36 -4.77
N TYR A 406 23.97 9.62 -6.01
CA TYR A 406 23.39 10.92 -6.36
C TYR A 406 22.15 10.81 -7.24
N ALA A 407 21.21 11.73 -7.00
CA ALA A 407 20.12 12.02 -7.93
C ALA A 407 20.59 13.03 -8.99
N TYR A 408 20.29 12.80 -10.27
CA TYR A 408 20.70 13.70 -11.34
C TYR A 408 19.78 13.60 -12.56
N ARG A 409 19.82 14.65 -13.38
CA ARG A 409 19.18 14.67 -14.70
C ARG A 409 20.18 14.29 -15.80
N ARG A 410 19.85 13.29 -16.58
CA ARG A 410 20.63 12.86 -17.76
C ARG A 410 20.53 13.89 -18.89
N LYS A 411 21.47 13.83 -19.84
CA LYS A 411 21.49 14.68 -21.05
C LYS A 411 20.26 14.49 -21.94
N ASP A 412 19.65 13.31 -21.91
CA ASP A 412 18.41 12.96 -22.65
C ASP A 412 17.14 13.37 -21.89
N GLY A 413 17.26 14.03 -20.75
CA GLY A 413 16.16 14.55 -19.95
C GLY A 413 15.56 13.56 -18.93
N VAL A 414 15.96 12.28 -18.95
CA VAL A 414 15.53 11.28 -17.98
C VAL A 414 16.20 11.57 -16.63
N LEU A 415 15.41 11.51 -15.56
CA LEU A 415 15.90 11.64 -14.19
C LEU A 415 16.40 10.29 -13.69
N VAL A 416 17.49 10.26 -12.95
CA VAL A 416 17.98 9.10 -12.20
C VAL A 416 17.91 9.46 -10.73
N VAL A 417 17.11 8.71 -9.97
CA VAL A 417 16.85 9.04 -8.56
C VAL A 417 17.02 7.80 -7.71
N PRO A 418 18.00 7.74 -6.81
CA PRO A 418 18.04 6.72 -5.78
C PRO A 418 16.82 6.81 -4.86
N ILE A 419 16.23 5.66 -4.50
CA ILE A 419 15.06 5.63 -3.61
C ILE A 419 15.34 6.30 -2.25
N GLY A 420 16.60 6.29 -1.81
CA GLY A 420 17.07 6.97 -0.61
C GLY A 420 17.08 8.51 -0.68
N CYS A 421 16.75 9.10 -1.85
CA CYS A 421 16.58 10.55 -2.00
C CYS A 421 15.10 10.97 -2.13
N LEU A 422 14.17 10.03 -2.32
CA LEU A 422 12.81 10.34 -2.77
C LEU A 422 11.86 10.64 -1.58
N ARG A 423 11.01 11.66 -1.75
CA ARG A 423 9.83 11.93 -0.91
C ARG A 423 8.60 12.33 -1.74
N ASN A 424 7.47 12.55 -1.05
CA ASN A 424 6.23 13.06 -1.64
C ASN A 424 6.32 14.50 -2.15
#